data_20a7c5fe446cf5a550d4237186d1ed5b
#
_entry.id   20a7c5fe446cf5a550d4237186d1ed5b
#
_cell.length_a   1.000
_cell.length_b   1.000
_cell.length_c   1.000
_cell.angle_alpha   90.00
_cell.angle_beta   90.00
_cell.angle_gamma   90.00
#
_symmetry.space_group_name_H-M   'P 1'
#
loop_
_entity.id
_entity.type
_entity.pdbx_description
1 polymer ?
#
loop_
_entity_poly.entity_id
_entity_poly.type
_entity_poly.pdbx_seq_one_letter_code
_entity_poly.pdbx_strand_id
1 'polypeptide(L)'
;MIVTTRELFKHAYGKYAVGAYNINNLEQTMGLFRGCVEAKAPFIVQISKGARSYTDKRMLEALMRTADQIFPDAVFAVHLDHGDEEACMDCIASGFYSSVMIDASAMPFDENVATTKRVVKAAHARGVVVEAELGQLGGVEEHVSVSEGQAHLTDPAQAEEFVERSGCD
;
A
#
# COMPACT_ATOMS: atom_id res chain seq x y z
N MET A 1 -4.18 16.50 -4.18
CA MET A 1 -4.15 16.48 -2.69
C MET A 1 -3.92 15.05 -2.21
N ILE A 2 -2.87 14.84 -1.43
CA ILE A 2 -2.57 13.53 -0.83
C ILE A 2 -3.46 13.34 0.41
N VAL A 3 -4.18 12.21 0.45
CA VAL A 3 -5.04 11.79 1.55
C VAL A 3 -4.68 10.37 2.01
N THR A 4 -5.24 9.91 3.11
CA THR A 4 -5.08 8.51 3.54
C THR A 4 -6.02 7.57 2.78
N THR A 5 -5.67 6.29 2.70
CA THR A 5 -6.58 5.26 2.16
C THR A 5 -7.87 5.18 2.98
N ARG A 6 -7.81 5.40 4.29
CA ARG A 6 -8.99 5.48 5.17
C ARG A 6 -9.98 6.57 4.73
N GLU A 7 -9.48 7.75 4.33
CA GLU A 7 -10.33 8.82 3.82
C GLU A 7 -10.97 8.45 2.48
N LEU A 8 -10.21 7.83 1.58
CA LEU A 8 -10.75 7.34 0.30
C LEU A 8 -11.86 6.30 0.53
N PHE A 9 -11.61 5.31 1.37
CA PHE A 9 -12.58 4.23 1.64
C PHE A 9 -13.83 4.72 2.35
N LYS A 10 -13.72 5.70 3.24
CA LYS A 10 -14.89 6.32 3.89
C LYS A 10 -15.89 6.90 2.87
N HIS A 11 -15.40 7.40 1.74
CA HIS A 11 -16.26 7.92 0.67
C HIS A 11 -16.72 6.84 -0.31
N ALA A 12 -15.88 5.86 -0.58
CA ALA A 12 -16.10 4.84 -1.60
C ALA A 12 -16.93 3.65 -1.12
N TYR A 13 -16.78 3.25 0.15
CA TYR A 13 -17.33 2.01 0.68
C TYR A 13 -18.85 1.89 0.44
N GLY A 14 -19.25 0.78 -0.19
CA GLY A 14 -20.63 0.52 -0.57
C GLY A 14 -21.19 1.33 -1.75
N LYS A 15 -20.34 2.15 -2.42
CA LYS A 15 -20.76 3.02 -3.53
C LYS A 15 -19.98 2.75 -4.82
N TYR A 16 -18.65 2.66 -4.75
CA TYR A 16 -17.78 2.44 -5.91
C TYR A 16 -16.42 1.86 -5.48
N ALA A 17 -15.71 1.26 -6.43
CA ALA A 17 -14.35 0.78 -6.23
C ALA A 17 -13.35 1.92 -6.43
N VAL A 18 -12.30 1.95 -5.61
CA VAL A 18 -11.14 2.84 -5.80
C VAL A 18 -10.05 2.04 -6.51
N GLY A 19 -9.56 2.57 -7.63
CA GLY A 19 -8.44 1.95 -8.33
C GLY A 19 -7.11 2.18 -7.60
N ALA A 20 -6.29 1.14 -7.54
CA ALA A 20 -4.92 1.18 -7.04
C ALA A 20 -3.96 0.82 -8.16
N TYR A 21 -3.00 1.70 -8.44
CA TYR A 21 -2.20 1.62 -9.67
C TYR A 21 -0.71 1.74 -9.36
N ASN A 22 0.06 0.74 -9.78
CA ASN A 22 1.51 0.75 -9.66
C ASN A 22 2.15 1.72 -10.66
N ILE A 23 3.12 2.49 -10.18
CA ILE A 23 3.93 3.37 -11.01
C ILE A 23 5.42 3.11 -10.79
N ASN A 24 6.22 3.27 -11.87
CA ASN A 24 7.65 3.10 -11.82
C ASN A 24 8.41 4.29 -12.44
N ASN A 25 7.74 5.16 -13.20
CA ASN A 25 8.39 6.21 -13.98
C ASN A 25 7.46 7.41 -14.23
N LEU A 26 8.01 8.43 -14.89
CA LEU A 26 7.30 9.67 -15.20
C LEU A 26 6.10 9.44 -16.12
N GLU A 27 6.24 8.62 -17.16
CA GLU A 27 5.22 8.40 -18.17
C GLU A 27 3.95 7.77 -17.57
N GLN A 28 4.14 6.74 -16.73
CA GLN A 28 3.04 6.11 -16.01
C GLN A 28 2.37 7.09 -15.05
N THR A 29 3.16 7.87 -14.30
CA THR A 29 2.63 8.89 -13.40
C THR A 29 1.78 9.90 -14.13
N MET A 30 2.30 10.48 -15.22
CA MET A 30 1.57 11.50 -16.00
C MET A 30 0.29 10.93 -16.62
N GLY A 31 0.34 9.70 -17.14
CA GLY A 31 -0.84 9.02 -17.70
C GLY A 31 -1.91 8.76 -16.66
N LEU A 32 -1.50 8.22 -15.49
CA LEU A 32 -2.40 7.93 -14.37
C LEU A 32 -3.10 9.20 -13.86
N PHE A 33 -2.33 10.24 -13.55
CA PHE A 33 -2.89 11.47 -12.99
C PHE A 33 -3.85 12.15 -13.98
N ARG A 34 -3.49 12.25 -15.27
CA ARG A 34 -4.38 12.81 -16.31
C ARG A 34 -5.68 12.02 -16.40
N GLY A 35 -5.60 10.69 -16.50
CA GLY A 35 -6.79 9.85 -16.63
C GLY A 35 -7.70 9.92 -15.41
N CYS A 36 -7.15 9.88 -14.19
CA CYS A 36 -7.95 9.97 -12.98
C CYS A 36 -8.58 11.35 -12.76
N VAL A 37 -7.87 12.43 -13.06
CA VAL A 37 -8.43 13.80 -12.99
C VAL A 37 -9.52 14.01 -14.04
N GLU A 38 -9.32 13.55 -15.27
CA GLU A 38 -10.33 13.61 -16.32
C GLU A 38 -11.60 12.81 -15.96
N ALA A 39 -11.40 11.63 -15.37
CA ALA A 39 -12.49 10.78 -14.86
C ALA A 39 -13.12 11.30 -13.56
N LYS A 40 -12.54 12.30 -12.90
CA LYS A 40 -12.93 12.78 -11.56
C LYS A 40 -12.92 11.65 -10.52
N ALA A 41 -12.01 10.70 -10.67
CA ALA A 41 -11.89 9.51 -9.84
C ALA A 41 -10.77 9.69 -8.82
N PRO A 42 -11.02 9.49 -7.52
CA PRO A 42 -9.96 9.34 -6.54
C PRO A 42 -9.24 8.00 -6.75
N PHE A 43 -7.96 7.92 -6.39
CA PHE A 43 -7.15 6.74 -6.69
C PHE A 43 -6.03 6.52 -5.65
N ILE A 44 -5.44 5.34 -5.69
CA ILE A 44 -4.27 4.99 -4.90
C ILE A 44 -3.08 4.83 -5.84
N VAL A 45 -2.00 5.57 -5.59
CA VAL A 45 -0.72 5.37 -6.24
C VAL A 45 0.06 4.32 -5.45
N GLN A 46 0.29 3.16 -6.06
CA GLN A 46 1.06 2.08 -5.47
C GLN A 46 2.52 2.18 -5.90
N ILE A 47 3.42 2.10 -4.94
CA ILE A 47 4.87 2.10 -5.15
C ILE A 47 5.44 0.85 -4.48
N SER A 48 5.78 -0.15 -5.28
CA SER A 48 6.35 -1.38 -4.76
C SER A 48 7.81 -1.22 -4.34
N LYS A 49 8.32 -2.18 -3.58
CA LYS A 49 9.74 -2.26 -3.24
C LYS A 49 10.62 -2.33 -4.50
N GLY A 50 10.16 -3.06 -5.53
CA GLY A 50 10.80 -3.13 -6.83
C GLY A 50 10.85 -1.76 -7.54
N ALA A 51 9.75 -1.02 -7.56
CA ALA A 51 9.70 0.33 -8.14
C ALA A 51 10.67 1.29 -7.44
N ARG A 52 10.75 1.24 -6.11
CA ARG A 52 11.67 2.05 -5.30
C ARG A 52 13.14 1.75 -5.59
N SER A 53 13.46 0.50 -5.88
CA SER A 53 14.80 0.09 -6.27
C SER A 53 15.13 0.48 -7.72
N TYR A 54 14.16 0.32 -8.64
CA TYR A 54 14.33 0.60 -10.06
C TYR A 54 14.58 2.09 -10.36
N THR A 55 13.77 2.98 -9.79
CA THR A 55 13.80 4.42 -10.09
C THR A 55 14.57 5.25 -9.06
N ASP A 56 14.92 4.68 -7.92
CA ASP A 56 15.32 5.35 -6.67
C ASP A 56 14.11 6.01 -5.95
N LYS A 57 13.94 5.64 -4.68
CA LYS A 57 12.81 6.11 -3.85
C LYS A 57 12.69 7.64 -3.80
N ARG A 58 13.81 8.36 -3.76
CA ARG A 58 13.83 9.84 -3.71
C ARG A 58 13.31 10.47 -5.00
N MET A 59 13.59 9.83 -6.14
CA MET A 59 13.07 10.26 -7.44
C MET A 59 11.55 10.06 -7.51
N LEU A 60 11.05 8.91 -7.05
CA LEU A 60 9.60 8.64 -7.02
C LEU A 60 8.86 9.59 -6.08
N GLU A 61 9.40 9.85 -4.89
CA GLU A 61 8.82 10.82 -3.95
C GLU A 61 8.80 12.23 -4.53
N ALA A 62 9.88 12.67 -5.18
CA ALA A 62 9.93 13.98 -5.85
C ALA A 62 8.92 14.06 -7.00
N LEU A 63 8.77 12.97 -7.77
CA LEU A 63 7.81 12.87 -8.86
C LEU A 63 6.37 13.02 -8.36
N MET A 64 6.02 12.34 -7.26
CA MET A 64 4.69 12.45 -6.65
C MET A 64 4.40 13.84 -6.08
N ARG A 65 5.37 14.46 -5.42
CA ARG A 65 5.24 15.84 -4.91
C ARG A 65 5.01 16.83 -6.07
N THR A 66 5.70 16.62 -7.19
CA THR A 66 5.54 17.44 -8.38
C THR A 66 4.19 17.19 -9.05
N ALA A 67 3.75 15.93 -9.12
CA ALA A 67 2.44 15.57 -9.66
C ALA A 67 1.29 16.19 -8.84
N ASP A 68 1.38 16.19 -7.50
CA ASP A 68 0.39 16.86 -6.63
C ASP A 68 0.27 18.36 -6.93
N GLN A 69 1.38 19.03 -7.27
CA GLN A 69 1.37 20.45 -7.65
C GLN A 69 0.81 20.70 -9.06
N ILE A 70 1.14 19.82 -10.02
CA ILE A 70 0.68 19.94 -11.42
C ILE A 70 -0.81 19.63 -11.56
N PHE A 71 -1.32 18.69 -10.72
CA PHE A 71 -2.71 18.23 -10.73
C PHE A 71 -3.44 18.57 -9.42
N PRO A 72 -3.77 19.86 -9.17
CA PRO A 72 -4.35 20.28 -7.89
C PRO A 72 -5.72 19.67 -7.60
N ASP A 73 -6.42 19.22 -8.64
CA ASP A 73 -7.73 18.55 -8.51
C ASP A 73 -7.63 17.05 -8.22
N ALA A 74 -6.43 16.46 -8.27
CA ALA A 74 -6.22 15.06 -7.95
C ALA A 74 -6.40 14.79 -6.46
N VAL A 75 -7.19 13.77 -6.12
CA VAL A 75 -7.35 13.24 -4.76
C VAL A 75 -6.80 11.82 -4.74
N PHE A 76 -5.71 11.59 -4.04
CA PHE A 76 -5.02 10.30 -4.09
C PHE A 76 -4.30 9.96 -2.78
N ALA A 77 -4.11 8.66 -2.53
CA ALA A 77 -3.22 8.16 -1.50
C ALA A 77 -1.90 7.70 -2.12
N VAL A 78 -0.81 7.83 -1.37
CA VAL A 78 0.48 7.24 -1.73
C VAL A 78 0.72 6.03 -0.83
N HIS A 79 0.85 4.87 -1.45
CA HIS A 79 0.86 3.58 -0.78
C HIS A 79 2.13 2.78 -1.10
N LEU A 80 2.81 2.26 -0.07
CA LEU A 80 3.81 1.22 -0.25
C LEU A 80 3.10 -0.10 -0.50
N ASP A 81 3.37 -0.71 -1.64
CA ASP A 81 2.80 -1.98 -2.09
C ASP A 81 3.80 -3.12 -1.81
N HIS A 82 3.38 -4.13 -1.05
CA HIS A 82 4.18 -5.29 -0.62
C HIS A 82 5.56 -4.93 -0.02
N GLY A 83 5.56 -4.29 1.15
CA GLY A 83 6.78 -3.99 1.89
C GLY A 83 7.11 -5.03 2.97
N ASP A 84 8.39 -5.33 3.17
CA ASP A 84 8.85 -5.92 4.43
C ASP A 84 8.88 -4.87 5.56
N GLU A 85 9.18 -5.30 6.79
CA GLU A 85 9.21 -4.40 7.96
C GLU A 85 10.17 -3.22 7.75
N GLU A 86 11.34 -3.45 7.13
CA GLU A 86 12.33 -2.41 6.87
C GLU A 86 11.80 -1.36 5.88
N ALA A 87 11.20 -1.80 4.77
CA ALA A 87 10.62 -0.91 3.77
C ALA A 87 9.44 -0.10 4.34
N CYS A 88 8.58 -0.73 5.14
CA CYS A 88 7.50 -0.03 5.83
C CYS A 88 8.03 1.05 6.78
N MET A 89 9.02 0.73 7.61
CA MET A 89 9.61 1.70 8.54
C MET A 89 10.29 2.86 7.81
N ASP A 90 10.96 2.58 6.70
CA ASP A 90 11.59 3.63 5.86
C ASP A 90 10.53 4.55 5.23
N CYS A 91 9.43 3.99 4.70
CA CYS A 91 8.32 4.78 4.15
C CYS A 91 7.64 5.64 5.22
N ILE A 92 7.39 5.08 6.41
CA ILE A 92 6.83 5.80 7.55
C ILE A 92 7.77 6.93 8.00
N ALA A 93 9.08 6.67 8.04
CA ALA A 93 10.09 7.65 8.45
C ALA A 93 10.21 8.81 7.45
N SER A 94 10.02 8.56 6.14
CA SER A 94 10.08 9.60 5.10
C SER A 94 9.01 10.68 5.26
N GLY A 95 7.91 10.38 5.93
CA GLY A 95 6.76 11.28 6.13
C GLY A 95 6.01 11.62 4.84
N PHE A 96 6.21 10.83 3.79
CA PHE A 96 5.60 11.05 2.47
C PHE A 96 4.45 10.07 2.17
N TYR A 97 4.56 8.84 2.60
CA TYR A 97 3.54 7.82 2.39
C TYR A 97 2.35 8.02 3.32
N SER A 98 1.14 7.97 2.78
CA SER A 98 -0.11 8.04 3.56
C SER A 98 -0.65 6.67 3.95
N SER A 99 -0.09 5.60 3.34
CA SER A 99 -0.43 4.20 3.61
C SER A 99 0.76 3.31 3.31
N VAL A 100 0.88 2.19 4.03
CA VAL A 100 1.88 1.13 3.78
C VAL A 100 1.22 -0.24 3.90
N MET A 101 1.63 -1.19 3.06
CA MET A 101 1.28 -2.60 3.20
C MET A 101 2.48 -3.38 3.74
N ILE A 102 2.32 -3.99 4.89
CA ILE A 102 3.26 -4.99 5.42
C ILE A 102 2.88 -6.37 4.91
N ASP A 103 3.75 -6.95 4.10
CA ASP A 103 3.61 -8.34 3.68
C ASP A 103 4.52 -9.24 4.51
N ALA A 104 3.92 -9.88 5.50
CA ALA A 104 4.52 -10.91 6.32
C ALA A 104 3.78 -12.25 6.19
N SER A 105 3.05 -12.45 5.10
CA SER A 105 2.21 -13.63 4.82
C SER A 105 2.99 -14.94 4.77
N ALA A 106 4.27 -14.88 4.44
CA ALA A 106 5.16 -16.03 4.44
C ALA A 106 5.59 -16.49 5.85
N MET A 107 5.35 -15.67 6.88
CA MET A 107 5.68 -16.01 8.28
C MET A 107 4.55 -16.82 8.93
N PRO A 108 4.85 -17.60 10.00
CA PRO A 108 3.81 -18.17 10.85
C PRO A 108 2.85 -17.09 11.37
N PHE A 109 1.57 -17.44 11.56
CA PHE A 109 0.50 -16.49 11.93
C PHE A 109 0.88 -15.55 13.08
N ASP A 110 1.38 -16.08 14.19
CA ASP A 110 1.75 -15.27 15.37
C ASP A 110 2.93 -14.33 15.09
N GLU A 111 3.86 -14.72 14.24
CA GLU A 111 4.98 -13.87 13.82
C GLU A 111 4.50 -12.76 12.87
N ASN A 112 3.59 -13.07 11.95
CA ASN A 112 2.95 -12.09 11.09
C ASN A 112 2.19 -11.05 11.93
N VAL A 113 1.36 -11.49 12.89
CA VAL A 113 0.68 -10.59 13.84
C VAL A 113 1.67 -9.69 14.58
N ALA A 114 2.75 -10.25 15.12
CA ALA A 114 3.73 -9.48 15.87
C ALA A 114 4.47 -8.45 15.01
N THR A 115 4.84 -8.83 13.77
CA THR A 115 5.50 -7.94 12.80
C THR A 115 4.57 -6.82 12.37
N THR A 116 3.36 -7.15 11.98
CA THR A 116 2.32 -6.17 11.61
C THR A 116 2.06 -5.19 12.73
N LYS A 117 1.93 -5.66 13.96
CA LYS A 117 1.73 -4.80 15.15
C LYS A 117 2.85 -3.79 15.37
N ARG A 118 4.11 -4.16 15.09
CA ARG A 118 5.24 -3.20 15.17
C ARG A 118 5.12 -2.10 14.13
N VAL A 119 4.77 -2.47 12.90
CA VAL A 119 4.54 -1.51 11.81
C VAL A 119 3.36 -0.59 12.14
N VAL A 120 2.23 -1.16 12.58
CA VAL A 120 1.03 -0.40 13.00
C VAL A 120 1.37 0.64 14.05
N LYS A 121 2.11 0.26 15.10
CA LYS A 121 2.52 1.19 16.16
C LYS A 121 3.31 2.38 15.62
N ALA A 122 4.25 2.14 14.70
CA ALA A 122 5.05 3.20 14.10
C ALA A 122 4.23 4.09 13.14
N ALA A 123 3.38 3.46 12.32
CA ALA A 123 2.56 4.12 11.31
C ALA A 123 1.49 5.00 11.94
N HIS A 124 0.70 4.48 12.88
CA HIS A 124 -0.36 5.22 13.55
C HIS A 124 0.15 6.43 14.34
N ALA A 125 1.36 6.35 14.91
CA ALA A 125 2.00 7.50 15.55
C ALA A 125 2.25 8.67 14.59
N ARG A 126 2.20 8.44 13.27
CA ARG A 126 2.41 9.42 12.21
C ARG A 126 1.18 9.62 11.29
N GLY A 127 0.04 9.03 11.65
CA GLY A 127 -1.19 9.12 10.85
C GLY A 127 -1.16 8.34 9.53
N VAL A 128 -0.26 7.35 9.41
CA VAL A 128 -0.15 6.46 8.25
C VAL A 128 -1.04 5.24 8.47
N VAL A 129 -1.80 4.86 7.44
CA VAL A 129 -2.68 3.68 7.45
C VAL A 129 -1.88 2.43 7.11
N VAL A 130 -2.22 1.29 7.72
CA VAL A 130 -1.53 0.02 7.52
C VAL A 130 -2.46 -1.04 6.94
N GLU A 131 -2.09 -1.54 5.78
CA GLU A 131 -2.61 -2.75 5.17
C GLU A 131 -1.70 -3.93 5.54
N ALA A 132 -2.25 -5.13 5.64
CA ALA A 132 -1.49 -6.34 5.91
C ALA A 132 -2.05 -7.53 5.16
N GLU A 133 -1.27 -8.61 5.06
CA GLU A 133 -1.62 -9.77 4.26
C GLU A 133 -1.70 -11.05 5.10
N LEU A 134 -2.72 -11.85 4.80
CA LEU A 134 -2.93 -13.21 5.29
C LEU A 134 -3.18 -14.17 4.13
N GLY A 135 -2.65 -15.37 4.26
CA GLY A 135 -2.70 -16.38 3.21
C GLY A 135 -1.61 -16.15 2.18
N GLN A 136 -1.53 -17.05 1.21
CA GLN A 136 -0.57 -17.00 0.11
C GLN A 136 -1.26 -17.46 -1.16
N LEU A 137 -1.26 -16.65 -2.18
CA LEU A 137 -1.75 -17.02 -3.51
C LEU A 137 -0.71 -17.86 -4.25
N GLY A 138 -1.16 -18.80 -5.08
CA GLY A 138 -0.27 -19.51 -6.01
C GLY A 138 0.21 -18.57 -7.11
N GLY A 139 1.50 -18.65 -7.45
CA GLY A 139 2.11 -17.82 -8.48
C GLY A 139 3.40 -17.16 -8.02
N VAL A 140 3.77 -16.10 -8.69
CA VAL A 140 4.95 -15.28 -8.36
C VAL A 140 4.49 -13.86 -8.12
N GLU A 141 4.66 -13.38 -6.89
CA GLU A 141 4.39 -12.00 -6.49
C GLU A 141 5.67 -11.38 -5.94
N GLU A 142 6.12 -10.30 -6.58
CA GLU A 142 7.37 -9.61 -6.22
C GLU A 142 8.54 -10.60 -6.02
N HIS A 143 8.83 -10.98 -4.80
CA HIS A 143 9.92 -11.89 -4.41
C HIS A 143 9.41 -13.20 -3.78
N VAL A 144 8.11 -13.42 -3.74
CA VAL A 144 7.48 -14.63 -3.20
C VAL A 144 7.03 -15.53 -4.35
N SER A 145 7.42 -16.80 -4.34
CA SER A 145 7.00 -17.81 -5.31
C SER A 145 6.33 -18.96 -4.57
N VAL A 146 5.05 -19.16 -4.83
CA VAL A 146 4.22 -20.21 -4.21
C VAL A 146 3.71 -21.14 -5.31
N SER A 147 3.93 -22.45 -5.18
CA SER A 147 3.32 -23.41 -6.10
C SER A 147 1.81 -23.51 -5.83
N GLU A 148 1.01 -23.81 -6.86
CA GLU A 148 -0.46 -23.94 -6.73
C GLU A 148 -0.89 -24.89 -5.60
N GLY A 149 -0.14 -25.95 -5.36
CA GLY A 149 -0.41 -26.92 -4.29
C GLY A 149 -0.02 -26.44 -2.88
N GLN A 150 0.66 -25.30 -2.76
CA GLN A 150 1.08 -24.69 -1.51
C GLN A 150 0.34 -23.39 -1.21
N ALA A 151 -0.58 -22.99 -2.09
CA ALA A 151 -1.44 -21.82 -1.85
C ALA A 151 -2.32 -22.04 -0.62
N HIS A 152 -2.35 -21.06 0.25
CA HIS A 152 -3.21 -21.03 1.44
C HIS A 152 -4.11 -19.80 1.36
N LEU A 153 -5.38 -20.03 1.02
CA LEU A 153 -6.35 -18.94 0.98
C LEU A 153 -6.62 -18.42 2.39
N THR A 154 -6.92 -17.13 2.48
CA THR A 154 -7.26 -16.47 3.75
C THR A 154 -8.48 -17.14 4.41
N ASP A 155 -8.31 -17.55 5.67
CA ASP A 155 -9.42 -18.01 6.51
C ASP A 155 -10.12 -16.79 7.12
N PRO A 156 -11.45 -16.61 6.92
CA PRO A 156 -12.19 -15.47 7.47
C PRO A 156 -12.09 -15.35 9.00
N ALA A 157 -12.05 -16.46 9.73
CA ALA A 157 -11.92 -16.44 11.20
C ALA A 157 -10.52 -15.98 11.62
N GLN A 158 -9.48 -16.40 10.89
CA GLN A 158 -8.13 -15.90 11.13
C GLN A 158 -8.00 -14.41 10.78
N ALA A 159 -8.71 -13.93 9.75
CA ALA A 159 -8.67 -12.52 9.40
C ALA A 159 -9.22 -11.62 10.52
N GLU A 160 -10.33 -12.02 11.15
CA GLU A 160 -10.91 -11.30 12.29
C GLU A 160 -9.92 -11.26 13.47
N GLU A 161 -9.36 -12.41 13.86
CA GLU A 161 -8.35 -12.50 14.91
C GLU A 161 -7.11 -11.68 14.59
N PHE A 162 -6.65 -11.72 13.33
CA PHE A 162 -5.47 -11.00 12.88
C PHE A 162 -5.63 -9.48 13.03
N VAL A 163 -6.75 -8.93 12.55
CA VAL A 163 -7.04 -7.50 12.66
C VAL A 163 -7.14 -7.07 14.11
N GLU A 164 -7.84 -7.85 14.96
CA GLU A 164 -7.97 -7.55 16.39
C GLU A 164 -6.61 -7.53 17.12
N ARG A 165 -5.74 -8.49 16.81
CA ARG A 165 -4.45 -8.65 17.50
C ARG A 165 -3.36 -7.72 16.96
N SER A 166 -3.32 -7.48 15.66
CA SER A 166 -2.33 -6.61 15.02
C SER A 166 -2.68 -5.14 15.10
N GLY A 167 -3.98 -4.82 15.01
CA GLY A 167 -4.53 -3.47 14.95
C GLY A 167 -4.33 -2.78 13.59
N CYS A 168 -4.13 -3.55 12.51
CA CYS A 168 -4.09 -2.99 11.15
C CYS A 168 -5.45 -2.45 10.72
N ASP A 169 -5.47 -1.61 9.67
CA ASP A 169 -6.65 -0.87 9.21
C ASP A 169 -7.46 -1.60 8.16
#